data_bc49ec5201b364785294de0e29e54944
#
_entry.id   bc49ec5201b364785294de0e29e54944
#
_cell.length_a   1.000
_cell.length_b   1.000
_cell.length_c   1.000
_cell.angle_alpha   90.00
_cell.angle_beta   90.00
_cell.angle_gamma   90.00
#
_symmetry.space_group_name_H-M   'P 1'
#
loop_
_entity.id
_entity.type
_entity.pdbx_description
1 polymer ?
#
loop_
_entity_poly.entity_id
_entity_poly.type
_entity_poly.pdbx_seq_one_letter_code
_entity_poly.pdbx_strand_id
1 'polypeptide(L)'
;EHNFDSCQLVSWNPAAWTDENANTLKTLLEQYQITVSAFWCGWTGPVAWNFYDGQLTLGLVPVEYRQMRIENLCDGADFAHKLGITDVVTHMGFIPENPYDPNFSSFCIAVRTVAEHLKKNGQCLLFETGQETPVTMLRCFEAVGTDNLYVNLDTANLILYGKANPADALDVFGKYVRNLHAKDGCYPTNGHELGAETPIGQGKVDFRAVFTKLHELGYNSYVTIEREIDGPQQLTDILESRTYLQNIIDEIYGEEASC
;
A
#
# COMPACT_ATOMS: atom_id res chain seq x y z
N GLU A 1 8.11 15.62 -17.54
CA GLU A 1 7.65 17.02 -17.62
C GLU A 1 7.48 17.68 -16.24
N HIS A 2 7.11 16.91 -15.19
CA HIS A 2 6.79 17.43 -13.85
C HIS A 2 7.88 17.14 -12.81
N ASN A 3 9.05 16.64 -13.21
CA ASN A 3 10.21 16.36 -12.36
C ASN A 3 9.90 15.41 -11.17
N PHE A 4 9.15 14.35 -11.44
CA PHE A 4 9.11 13.18 -10.56
C PHE A 4 10.22 12.23 -11.00
N ASP A 5 10.95 11.67 -10.05
CA ASP A 5 12.04 10.72 -10.25
C ASP A 5 11.67 9.28 -9.85
N SER A 6 10.51 9.12 -9.25
CA SER A 6 10.03 7.83 -8.78
C SER A 6 8.52 7.67 -8.96
N CYS A 7 8.07 6.42 -9.01
CA CYS A 7 6.66 6.06 -9.00
C CYS A 7 6.43 4.69 -8.35
N GLN A 8 5.22 4.42 -7.96
CA GLN A 8 4.73 3.06 -7.75
C GLN A 8 4.04 2.57 -9.02
N LEU A 9 4.41 1.39 -9.50
CA LEU A 9 3.81 0.79 -10.70
C LEU A 9 2.58 -0.03 -10.28
N VAL A 10 1.44 0.23 -10.88
CA VAL A 10 0.18 -0.48 -10.58
C VAL A 10 -0.25 -1.32 -11.77
N SER A 11 -0.66 -2.57 -11.55
CA SER A 11 -1.25 -3.40 -12.60
C SER A 11 -2.28 -4.38 -12.04
N TRP A 12 -3.46 -4.39 -12.66
CA TRP A 12 -4.57 -5.31 -12.40
C TRP A 12 -4.74 -6.38 -13.46
N ASN A 13 -3.88 -6.41 -14.48
CA ASN A 13 -4.05 -7.26 -15.64
C ASN A 13 -2.93 -8.32 -15.75
N PRO A 14 -3.14 -9.55 -15.26
CA PRO A 14 -2.15 -10.62 -15.38
C PRO A 14 -1.71 -10.92 -16.82
N ALA A 15 -2.58 -10.69 -17.81
CA ALA A 15 -2.24 -10.88 -19.21
C ALA A 15 -1.20 -9.87 -19.72
N ALA A 16 -0.98 -8.76 -19.00
CA ALA A 16 0.06 -7.78 -19.32
C ALA A 16 1.43 -8.12 -18.71
N TRP A 17 1.54 -9.11 -17.82
CA TRP A 17 2.77 -9.45 -17.11
C TRP A 17 3.71 -10.35 -17.94
N THR A 18 4.01 -9.92 -19.16
CA THR A 18 4.83 -10.63 -20.14
C THR A 18 6.28 -10.16 -20.14
N ASP A 19 7.18 -10.98 -20.68
CA ASP A 19 8.59 -10.60 -20.87
C ASP A 19 8.75 -9.41 -21.81
N GLU A 20 7.90 -9.31 -22.83
CA GLU A 20 7.88 -8.19 -23.77
C GLU A 20 7.57 -6.87 -23.06
N ASN A 21 6.50 -6.86 -22.25
CA ASN A 21 6.12 -5.68 -21.48
C ASN A 21 7.17 -5.34 -20.42
N ALA A 22 7.76 -6.33 -19.76
CA ALA A 22 8.85 -6.09 -18.81
C ALA A 22 10.06 -5.41 -19.49
N ASN A 23 10.48 -5.88 -20.67
CA ASN A 23 11.57 -5.27 -21.40
C ASN A 23 11.24 -3.85 -21.89
N THR A 24 10.01 -3.63 -22.34
CA THR A 24 9.53 -2.31 -22.75
C THR A 24 9.56 -1.33 -21.57
N LEU A 25 9.03 -1.74 -20.40
CA LEU A 25 9.03 -0.93 -19.20
C LEU A 25 10.45 -0.60 -18.74
N LYS A 26 11.37 -1.58 -18.71
CA LYS A 26 12.79 -1.31 -18.37
C LYS A 26 13.37 -0.21 -19.25
N THR A 27 13.19 -0.32 -20.56
CA THR A 27 13.70 0.68 -21.52
C THR A 27 13.13 2.08 -21.23
N LEU A 28 11.83 2.17 -20.93
CA LEU A 28 11.19 3.45 -20.60
C LEU A 28 11.67 4.01 -19.25
N LEU A 29 11.76 3.18 -18.23
CA LEU A 29 12.25 3.58 -16.90
C LEU A 29 13.69 4.11 -16.97
N GLU A 30 14.56 3.41 -17.71
CA GLU A 30 15.94 3.86 -17.96
C GLU A 30 15.98 5.16 -18.76
N GLN A 31 15.21 5.26 -19.85
CA GLN A 31 15.15 6.44 -20.71
C GLN A 31 14.72 7.69 -19.94
N TYR A 32 13.74 7.57 -19.04
CA TYR A 32 13.21 8.70 -18.27
C TYR A 32 13.80 8.82 -16.87
N GLN A 33 14.73 7.96 -16.50
CA GLN A 33 15.39 7.93 -15.19
C GLN A 33 14.38 7.86 -14.04
N ILE A 34 13.33 7.02 -14.20
CA ILE A 34 12.30 6.80 -13.16
C ILE A 34 12.63 5.55 -12.37
N THR A 35 12.69 5.68 -11.05
CA THR A 35 12.79 4.56 -10.12
C THR A 35 11.39 4.06 -9.75
N VAL A 36 11.20 2.73 -9.79
CA VAL A 36 9.96 2.13 -9.27
C VAL A 36 10.16 1.74 -7.81
N SER A 37 9.44 2.39 -6.91
CA SER A 37 9.54 2.15 -5.47
C SER A 37 8.90 0.84 -5.04
N ALA A 38 7.82 0.43 -5.70
CA ALA A 38 7.13 -0.84 -5.48
C ALA A 38 6.21 -1.17 -6.66
N PHE A 39 5.83 -2.44 -6.75
CA PHE A 39 4.79 -2.91 -7.68
C PHE A 39 3.49 -3.17 -6.91
N TRP A 40 2.48 -2.38 -7.18
CA TRP A 40 1.14 -2.62 -6.66
C TRP A 40 0.44 -3.68 -7.53
N CYS A 41 0.31 -4.87 -6.97
CA CYS A 41 -0.19 -6.06 -7.64
C CYS A 41 -1.68 -6.24 -7.38
N GLY A 42 -2.48 -6.05 -8.41
CA GLY A 42 -3.89 -6.37 -8.39
C GLY A 42 -4.15 -7.88 -8.55
N TRP A 43 -5.40 -8.25 -8.59
CA TRP A 43 -5.87 -9.62 -8.78
C TRP A 43 -7.10 -9.68 -9.69
N THR A 44 -7.44 -10.87 -10.16
CA THR A 44 -8.65 -11.13 -10.94
C THR A 44 -9.87 -11.43 -10.05
N GLY A 45 -11.05 -11.34 -10.64
CA GLY A 45 -12.33 -11.54 -9.95
C GLY A 45 -12.99 -10.24 -9.51
N PRO A 46 -14.09 -10.32 -8.75
CA PRO A 46 -14.85 -9.13 -8.34
C PRO A 46 -14.08 -8.28 -7.33
N VAL A 47 -14.27 -6.96 -7.43
CA VAL A 47 -13.70 -5.97 -6.53
C VAL A 47 -14.77 -4.94 -6.20
N ALA A 48 -15.04 -4.72 -4.92
CA ALA A 48 -15.97 -3.70 -4.46
C ALA A 48 -15.38 -2.95 -3.24
N TRP A 49 -15.12 -1.66 -3.42
CA TRP A 49 -14.57 -0.79 -2.39
C TRP A 49 -15.71 -0.19 -1.55
N ASN A 50 -16.30 -1.03 -0.67
CA ASN A 50 -17.34 -0.63 0.27
C ASN A 50 -17.34 -1.55 1.50
N PHE A 51 -18.17 -1.24 2.51
CA PHE A 51 -18.22 -2.02 3.75
C PHE A 51 -18.94 -3.37 3.63
N TYR A 52 -19.82 -3.55 2.64
CA TYR A 52 -20.66 -4.75 2.47
C TYR A 52 -20.02 -5.77 1.54
N ASP A 53 -19.93 -5.42 0.26
CA ASP A 53 -19.41 -6.33 -0.76
C ASP A 53 -17.89 -6.49 -0.67
N GLY A 54 -17.20 -5.49 -0.13
CA GLY A 54 -15.76 -5.54 0.13
C GLY A 54 -15.35 -6.73 0.99
N GLN A 55 -16.18 -7.09 1.98
CA GLN A 55 -15.97 -8.27 2.82
C GLN A 55 -15.88 -9.57 2.01
N LEU A 56 -16.59 -9.62 0.88
CA LEU A 56 -16.73 -10.80 0.03
C LEU A 56 -15.83 -10.75 -1.21
N THR A 57 -15.19 -9.60 -1.49
CA THR A 57 -14.52 -9.37 -2.78
C THR A 57 -13.08 -8.90 -2.68
N LEU A 58 -12.60 -8.39 -1.55
CA LEU A 58 -11.27 -7.79 -1.46
C LEU A 58 -10.19 -8.76 -0.95
N GLY A 59 -9.04 -8.74 -1.59
CA GLY A 59 -7.81 -9.42 -1.15
C GLY A 59 -7.89 -10.93 -1.11
N LEU A 60 -7.16 -11.53 -0.16
CA LEU A 60 -7.06 -12.98 0.05
C LEU A 60 -8.07 -13.52 1.08
N VAL A 61 -8.84 -12.65 1.73
CA VAL A 61 -9.81 -13.05 2.75
C VAL A 61 -10.96 -13.90 2.17
N PRO A 62 -11.58 -13.53 1.02
CA PRO A 62 -12.62 -14.34 0.42
C PRO A 62 -12.11 -15.71 -0.06
N VAL A 63 -12.68 -16.78 0.49
CA VAL A 63 -12.23 -18.17 0.22
C VAL A 63 -12.43 -18.57 -1.24
N GLU A 64 -13.51 -18.09 -1.86
CA GLU A 64 -13.90 -18.41 -3.24
C GLU A 64 -12.87 -17.99 -4.27
N TYR A 65 -12.15 -16.88 -4.03
CA TYR A 65 -11.18 -16.32 -4.98
C TYR A 65 -9.74 -16.53 -4.56
N ARG A 66 -9.52 -17.05 -3.36
CA ARG A 66 -8.21 -17.07 -2.69
C ARG A 66 -7.13 -17.79 -3.50
N GLN A 67 -7.41 -18.98 -4.01
CA GLN A 67 -6.42 -19.75 -4.78
C GLN A 67 -5.99 -19.01 -6.04
N MET A 68 -6.95 -18.52 -6.81
CA MET A 68 -6.68 -17.74 -8.01
C MET A 68 -5.86 -16.48 -7.73
N ARG A 69 -6.13 -15.82 -6.60
CA ARG A 69 -5.42 -14.60 -6.19
C ARG A 69 -4.02 -14.87 -5.65
N ILE A 70 -3.80 -16.00 -5.00
CA ILE A 70 -2.44 -16.48 -4.68
C ILE A 70 -1.63 -16.61 -5.97
N GLU A 71 -2.19 -17.25 -7.00
CA GLU A 71 -1.54 -17.40 -8.30
C GLU A 71 -1.25 -16.03 -8.94
N ASN A 72 -2.23 -15.12 -8.97
CA ASN A 72 -2.03 -13.76 -9.49
C ASN A 72 -0.92 -13.01 -8.75
N LEU A 73 -0.89 -13.07 -7.41
CA LEU A 73 0.15 -12.38 -6.64
C LEU A 73 1.54 -12.98 -6.86
N CYS A 74 1.64 -14.29 -7.02
CA CYS A 74 2.90 -14.94 -7.38
C CYS A 74 3.36 -14.55 -8.79
N ASP A 75 2.48 -14.58 -9.79
CA ASP A 75 2.79 -14.19 -11.17
C ASP A 75 3.18 -12.71 -11.26
N GLY A 76 2.45 -11.83 -10.53
CA GLY A 76 2.78 -10.42 -10.43
C GLY A 76 4.11 -10.16 -9.73
N ALA A 77 4.45 -10.94 -8.70
CA ALA A 77 5.75 -10.88 -8.05
C ALA A 77 6.88 -11.28 -9.01
N ASP A 78 6.69 -12.34 -9.80
CA ASP A 78 7.66 -12.77 -10.79
C ASP A 78 7.83 -11.73 -11.92
N PHE A 79 6.75 -11.06 -12.32
CA PHE A 79 6.83 -9.93 -13.25
C PHE A 79 7.60 -8.74 -12.63
N ALA A 80 7.31 -8.36 -11.40
CA ALA A 80 8.02 -7.32 -10.66
C ALA A 80 9.51 -7.66 -10.50
N HIS A 81 9.84 -8.92 -10.22
CA HIS A 81 11.21 -9.41 -10.13
C HIS A 81 11.99 -9.19 -11.43
N LYS A 82 11.36 -9.45 -12.59
CA LYS A 82 11.97 -9.16 -13.91
C LYS A 82 12.33 -7.68 -14.07
N LEU A 83 11.58 -6.77 -13.45
CA LEU A 83 11.84 -5.34 -13.44
C LEU A 83 12.88 -4.91 -12.39
N GLY A 84 13.36 -5.84 -11.55
CA GLY A 84 14.26 -5.53 -10.44
C GLY A 84 13.55 -4.93 -9.22
N ILE A 85 12.22 -5.02 -9.16
CA ILE A 85 11.43 -4.46 -8.06
C ILE A 85 11.37 -5.47 -6.91
N THR A 86 11.73 -5.01 -5.71
CA THR A 86 11.81 -5.85 -4.51
C THR A 86 10.57 -5.76 -3.61
N ASP A 87 9.75 -4.75 -3.76
CA ASP A 87 8.57 -4.52 -2.92
C ASP A 87 7.30 -4.73 -3.75
N VAL A 88 6.48 -5.70 -3.33
CA VAL A 88 5.18 -6.00 -3.96
C VAL A 88 4.08 -5.65 -2.97
N VAL A 89 3.22 -4.74 -3.36
CA VAL A 89 2.13 -4.19 -2.55
C VAL A 89 0.80 -4.77 -2.98
N THR A 90 -0.10 -5.04 -2.05
CA THR A 90 -1.50 -5.35 -2.34
C THR A 90 -2.38 -5.16 -1.11
N HIS A 91 -3.69 -4.99 -1.31
CA HIS A 91 -4.66 -5.10 -0.21
C HIS A 91 -4.95 -6.56 0.14
N MET A 92 -5.03 -6.85 1.42
CA MET A 92 -5.33 -8.20 1.92
C MET A 92 -6.82 -8.47 2.12
N GLY A 93 -7.63 -7.40 2.17
CA GLY A 93 -9.07 -7.44 2.46
C GLY A 93 -9.37 -7.34 3.95
N PHE A 94 -10.61 -7.58 4.31
CA PHE A 94 -11.09 -7.46 5.68
C PHE A 94 -10.63 -8.64 6.54
N ILE A 95 -9.40 -8.58 7.04
CA ILE A 95 -8.80 -9.63 7.87
C ILE A 95 -9.66 -9.83 9.12
N PRO A 96 -10.08 -11.07 9.47
CA PRO A 96 -10.87 -11.33 10.66
C PRO A 96 -10.16 -10.84 11.93
N GLU A 97 -10.84 -10.02 12.72
CA GLU A 97 -10.28 -9.49 13.98
C GLU A 97 -10.17 -10.56 15.06
N ASN A 98 -11.07 -11.53 15.04
CA ASN A 98 -11.04 -12.68 15.95
C ASN A 98 -10.05 -13.73 15.44
N PRO A 99 -8.93 -14.01 16.16
CA PRO A 99 -7.96 -15.01 15.75
C PRO A 99 -8.49 -16.45 15.78
N TYR A 100 -9.63 -16.69 16.43
CA TYR A 100 -10.32 -17.99 16.45
C TYR A 100 -11.33 -18.15 15.30
N ASP A 101 -11.49 -17.13 14.47
CA ASP A 101 -12.26 -17.27 13.25
C ASP A 101 -11.58 -18.31 12.32
N PRO A 102 -12.32 -19.34 11.85
CA PRO A 102 -11.74 -20.36 10.97
C PRO A 102 -11.09 -19.76 9.70
N ASN A 103 -11.60 -18.62 9.23
CA ASN A 103 -11.05 -17.94 8.08
C ASN A 103 -9.69 -17.27 8.37
N PHE A 104 -9.44 -16.83 9.61
CA PHE A 104 -8.17 -16.20 9.99
C PHE A 104 -6.96 -17.12 9.75
N SER A 105 -7.02 -18.35 10.29
CA SER A 105 -5.91 -19.31 10.13
C SER A 105 -5.67 -19.68 8.68
N SER A 106 -6.73 -19.93 7.91
CA SER A 106 -6.62 -20.29 6.49
C SER A 106 -6.13 -19.12 5.63
N PHE A 107 -6.51 -17.90 5.99
CA PHE A 107 -5.97 -16.67 5.38
C PHE A 107 -4.46 -16.51 5.66
N CYS A 108 -4.01 -16.70 6.90
CA CYS A 108 -2.59 -16.63 7.24
C CYS A 108 -1.74 -17.67 6.48
N ILE A 109 -2.29 -18.87 6.21
CA ILE A 109 -1.63 -19.88 5.37
C ILE A 109 -1.49 -19.36 3.92
N ALA A 110 -2.55 -18.75 3.37
CA ALA A 110 -2.51 -18.18 2.03
C ALA A 110 -1.46 -17.05 1.90
N VAL A 111 -1.44 -16.14 2.87
CA VAL A 111 -0.43 -15.07 2.94
C VAL A 111 0.98 -15.65 3.02
N ARG A 112 1.20 -16.65 3.86
CA ARG A 112 2.50 -17.33 3.96
C ARG A 112 2.94 -17.93 2.63
N THR A 113 2.03 -18.56 1.89
CA THR A 113 2.32 -19.12 0.56
C THR A 113 2.83 -18.07 -0.40
N VAL A 114 2.19 -16.92 -0.46
CA VAL A 114 2.62 -15.77 -1.28
C VAL A 114 3.95 -15.22 -0.77
N ALA A 115 4.08 -14.97 0.53
CA ALA A 115 5.30 -14.43 1.12
C ALA A 115 6.53 -15.32 0.89
N GLU A 116 6.38 -16.64 1.02
CA GLU A 116 7.44 -17.61 0.73
C GLU A 116 7.83 -17.66 -0.75
N HIS A 117 6.87 -17.44 -1.65
CA HIS A 117 7.16 -17.30 -3.09
C HIS A 117 8.00 -16.03 -3.33
N LEU A 118 7.57 -14.89 -2.84
CA LEU A 118 8.29 -13.62 -2.96
C LEU A 118 9.70 -13.71 -2.36
N LYS A 119 9.83 -14.39 -1.23
CA LYS A 119 11.14 -14.58 -0.57
C LYS A 119 12.17 -15.28 -1.45
N LYS A 120 11.75 -16.22 -2.30
CA LYS A 120 12.64 -16.89 -3.26
C LYS A 120 13.21 -15.93 -4.29
N ASN A 121 12.45 -14.89 -4.62
CA ASN A 121 12.86 -13.81 -5.51
C ASN A 121 13.64 -12.69 -4.80
N GLY A 122 13.86 -12.79 -3.49
CA GLY A 122 14.44 -11.71 -2.68
C GLY A 122 13.49 -10.53 -2.48
N GLN A 123 12.16 -10.75 -2.58
CA GLN A 123 11.14 -9.73 -2.51
C GLN A 123 10.41 -9.74 -1.16
N CYS A 124 9.82 -8.59 -0.84
CA CYS A 124 8.95 -8.37 0.31
C CYS A 124 7.49 -8.22 -0.14
N LEU A 125 6.56 -8.75 0.67
CA LEU A 125 5.13 -8.55 0.52
C LEU A 125 4.68 -7.43 1.46
N LEU A 126 4.16 -6.36 0.90
CA LEU A 126 3.67 -5.20 1.64
C LEU A 126 2.15 -5.20 1.67
N PHE A 127 1.59 -5.12 2.87
CA PHE A 127 0.15 -4.92 3.05
C PHE A 127 -0.14 -3.43 2.92
N GLU A 128 -0.98 -3.07 1.97
CA GLU A 128 -1.52 -1.72 1.96
C GLU A 128 -2.60 -1.60 3.03
N THR A 129 -2.47 -0.58 3.86
CA THR A 129 -3.44 -0.32 4.93
C THR A 129 -4.82 0.07 4.39
N GLY A 130 -5.87 -0.32 5.12
CA GLY A 130 -7.24 0.06 4.77
C GLY A 130 -8.31 -0.71 5.54
N GLN A 131 -8.55 -1.96 5.18
CA GLN A 131 -9.71 -2.73 5.64
C GLN A 131 -9.55 -3.30 7.05
N GLU A 132 -8.34 -3.42 7.55
CA GLU A 132 -8.00 -4.00 8.86
C GLU A 132 -7.58 -2.93 9.86
N THR A 133 -7.70 -3.26 11.14
CA THR A 133 -7.09 -2.43 12.19
C THR A 133 -5.57 -2.69 12.29
N PRO A 134 -4.78 -1.72 12.75
CA PRO A 134 -3.33 -1.90 12.95
C PRO A 134 -2.99 -3.12 13.80
N VAL A 135 -3.74 -3.37 14.87
CA VAL A 135 -3.54 -4.51 15.77
C VAL A 135 -3.88 -5.84 15.10
N THR A 136 -4.89 -5.87 14.23
CA THR A 136 -5.23 -7.07 13.45
C THR A 136 -4.15 -7.39 12.43
N MET A 137 -3.59 -6.38 11.76
CA MET A 137 -2.45 -6.56 10.86
C MET A 137 -1.22 -7.12 11.60
N LEU A 138 -0.86 -6.55 12.75
CA LEU A 138 0.26 -7.05 13.55
C LEU A 138 0.06 -8.52 13.96
N ARG A 139 -1.14 -8.87 14.43
CA ARG A 139 -1.50 -10.26 14.77
C ARG A 139 -1.37 -11.19 13.56
N CYS A 140 -1.75 -10.72 12.38
CA CYS A 140 -1.58 -11.47 11.13
C CYS A 140 -0.09 -11.71 10.85
N PHE A 141 0.78 -10.70 10.95
CA PHE A 141 2.22 -10.85 10.74
C PHE A 141 2.84 -11.88 11.68
N GLU A 142 2.46 -11.82 12.96
CA GLU A 142 2.90 -12.81 13.97
C GLU A 142 2.43 -14.23 13.62
N ALA A 143 1.17 -14.39 13.20
CA ALA A 143 0.62 -15.68 12.83
C ALA A 143 1.20 -16.26 11.53
N VAL A 144 1.50 -15.41 10.56
CA VAL A 144 2.18 -15.82 9.30
C VAL A 144 3.63 -16.21 9.58
N GLY A 145 4.37 -15.44 10.36
CA GLY A 145 5.68 -15.78 10.87
C GLY A 145 6.80 -15.86 9.82
N THR A 146 6.69 -15.10 8.72
CA THR A 146 7.78 -14.89 7.76
C THR A 146 8.48 -13.55 8.03
N ASP A 147 9.72 -13.38 7.56
CA ASP A 147 10.54 -12.21 7.81
C ASP A 147 10.48 -11.15 6.68
N ASN A 148 9.63 -11.37 5.68
CA ASN A 148 9.49 -10.51 4.52
C ASN A 148 8.08 -9.89 4.36
N LEU A 149 7.34 -9.75 5.48
CA LEU A 149 6.08 -9.00 5.53
C LEU A 149 6.34 -7.59 6.03
N TYR A 150 5.79 -6.63 5.31
CA TYR A 150 5.92 -5.21 5.61
C TYR A 150 4.61 -4.47 5.34
N VAL A 151 4.62 -3.18 5.56
CA VAL A 151 3.46 -2.29 5.38
C VAL A 151 3.76 -1.26 4.29
N ASN A 152 2.84 -1.11 3.35
CA ASN A 152 2.65 0.10 2.58
C ASN A 152 1.61 0.94 3.32
N LEU A 153 2.05 1.99 4.00
CA LEU A 153 1.14 2.82 4.78
C LEU A 153 0.41 3.80 3.84
N ASP A 154 -0.83 3.52 3.54
CA ASP A 154 -1.74 4.54 3.02
C ASP A 154 -2.34 5.30 4.20
N THR A 155 -2.07 6.60 4.26
CA THR A 155 -2.45 7.43 5.39
C THR A 155 -3.96 7.69 5.46
N ALA A 156 -4.63 7.78 4.31
CA ALA A 156 -6.06 8.04 4.27
C ALA A 156 -6.90 6.77 4.38
N ASN A 157 -6.48 5.64 3.82
CA ASN A 157 -7.30 4.42 3.82
C ASN A 157 -7.70 3.99 5.25
N LEU A 158 -6.82 4.13 6.24
CA LEU A 158 -7.17 3.88 7.64
C LEU A 158 -8.32 4.76 8.12
N ILE A 159 -8.38 6.01 7.66
CA ILE A 159 -9.45 6.98 7.98
C ILE A 159 -10.70 6.65 7.17
N LEU A 160 -10.57 6.42 5.86
CA LEU A 160 -11.69 6.14 4.95
C LEU A 160 -12.45 4.87 5.33
N TYR A 161 -11.74 3.85 5.82
CA TYR A 161 -12.33 2.61 6.34
C TYR A 161 -12.72 2.71 7.83
N GLY A 162 -12.51 3.84 8.47
CA GLY A 162 -12.86 4.03 9.88
C GLY A 162 -12.09 3.11 10.83
N LYS A 163 -10.85 2.74 10.50
CA LYS A 163 -10.08 1.73 11.22
C LYS A 163 -9.09 2.31 12.22
N ALA A 164 -8.41 3.40 11.86
CA ALA A 164 -7.44 4.05 12.74
C ALA A 164 -7.09 5.48 12.29
N ASN A 165 -6.40 6.19 13.19
CA ASN A 165 -5.59 7.37 12.84
C ASN A 165 -4.21 6.87 12.37
N PRO A 166 -3.68 7.34 11.23
CA PRO A 166 -2.40 6.85 10.70
C PRO A 166 -1.20 7.15 11.61
N ALA A 167 -1.18 8.27 12.32
CA ALA A 167 -0.11 8.57 13.27
C ALA A 167 -0.11 7.59 14.46
N ASP A 168 -1.29 7.26 15.03
CA ASP A 168 -1.38 6.27 16.12
C ASP A 168 -1.10 4.85 15.64
N ALA A 169 -1.44 4.53 14.39
CA ALA A 169 -1.14 3.23 13.79
C ALA A 169 0.36 2.94 13.73
N LEU A 170 1.20 3.97 13.57
CA LEU A 170 2.66 3.83 13.59
C LEU A 170 3.21 3.34 14.94
N ASP A 171 2.52 3.57 16.06
CA ASP A 171 2.90 3.00 17.36
C ASP A 171 2.74 1.47 17.38
N VAL A 172 1.90 0.91 16.51
CA VAL A 172 1.62 -0.53 16.44
C VAL A 172 2.54 -1.23 15.44
N PHE A 173 2.57 -0.75 14.20
CA PHE A 173 3.28 -1.42 13.11
C PHE A 173 4.41 -0.58 12.47
N GLY A 174 4.77 0.59 13.02
CA GLY A 174 5.70 1.53 12.37
C GLY A 174 7.03 0.92 11.95
N LYS A 175 7.58 -0.02 12.73
CA LYS A 175 8.82 -0.74 12.37
C LYS A 175 8.71 -1.61 11.10
N TYR A 176 7.48 -1.88 10.63
CA TYR A 176 7.22 -2.63 9.41
C TYR A 176 6.93 -1.74 8.21
N VAL A 177 6.81 -0.41 8.39
CA VAL A 177 6.54 0.50 7.26
C VAL A 177 7.75 0.57 6.36
N ARG A 178 7.54 0.22 5.09
CA ARG A 178 8.58 0.15 4.08
C ARG A 178 8.31 1.05 2.87
N ASN A 179 7.03 1.34 2.62
CA ASN A 179 6.56 2.28 1.63
C ASN A 179 5.37 3.08 2.17
N LEU A 180 5.11 4.24 1.59
CA LEU A 180 4.06 5.17 2.01
C LEU A 180 3.26 5.65 0.82
N HIS A 181 1.91 5.59 0.93
CA HIS A 181 1.00 6.39 0.12
C HIS A 181 0.57 7.62 0.93
N ALA A 182 0.96 8.78 0.45
CA ALA A 182 0.43 10.03 0.95
C ALA A 182 -0.91 10.31 0.25
N LYS A 183 -1.97 10.17 1.00
CA LYS A 183 -3.37 10.34 0.61
C LYS A 183 -4.12 10.97 1.76
N ASP A 184 -5.15 11.75 1.49
CA ASP A 184 -5.94 12.41 2.54
C ASP A 184 -7.43 12.18 2.34
N GLY A 185 -8.18 12.27 3.40
CA GLY A 185 -9.62 12.03 3.35
C GLY A 185 -10.33 12.27 4.68
N CYS A 186 -11.64 12.08 4.63
CA CYS A 186 -12.53 12.24 5.77
C CYS A 186 -13.07 10.89 6.24
N TYR A 187 -13.36 10.81 7.53
CA TYR A 187 -13.95 9.63 8.16
C TYR A 187 -15.37 9.35 7.63
N PRO A 188 -15.81 8.09 7.52
CA PRO A 188 -17.15 7.75 7.09
C PRO A 188 -18.19 8.29 8.09
N THR A 189 -19.28 8.83 7.57
CA THR A 189 -20.37 9.39 8.36
C THR A 189 -21.66 8.58 8.30
N ASN A 190 -21.65 7.47 7.54
CA ASN A 190 -22.74 6.49 7.52
C ASN A 190 -22.17 5.07 7.58
N GLY A 191 -23.02 4.08 7.79
CA GLY A 191 -22.61 2.68 7.94
C GLY A 191 -22.49 1.89 6.63
N HIS A 192 -22.68 2.51 5.48
CA HIS A 192 -22.76 1.81 4.18
C HIS A 192 -21.59 2.17 3.27
N GLU A 193 -21.09 3.40 3.35
CA GLU A 193 -20.10 3.97 2.44
C GLU A 193 -18.80 4.26 3.17
N LEU A 194 -17.70 4.17 2.47
CA LEU A 194 -16.40 4.61 2.96
C LEU A 194 -16.41 6.13 3.19
N GLY A 195 -15.41 6.62 3.89
CA GLY A 195 -15.11 8.03 3.93
C GLY A 195 -14.79 8.59 2.55
N ALA A 196 -14.73 9.90 2.44
CA ALA A 196 -14.45 10.59 1.18
C ALA A 196 -12.98 11.01 1.09
N GLU A 197 -12.30 10.67 0.00
CA GLU A 197 -10.98 11.20 -0.33
C GLU A 197 -11.05 12.71 -0.57
N THR A 198 -10.03 13.44 -0.14
CA THR A 198 -9.86 14.88 -0.35
C THR A 198 -8.47 15.18 -0.88
N PRO A 199 -8.24 16.36 -1.49
CA PRO A 199 -6.87 16.84 -1.72
C PRO A 199 -6.06 16.83 -0.43
N ILE A 200 -4.76 16.52 -0.51
CA ILE A 200 -3.86 16.47 0.64
C ILE A 200 -3.85 17.82 1.38
N GLY A 201 -3.93 17.75 2.71
CA GLY A 201 -4.04 18.91 3.59
C GLY A 201 -5.46 19.44 3.80
N GLN A 202 -6.47 18.82 3.17
CA GLN A 202 -7.88 19.20 3.31
C GLN A 202 -8.74 18.15 4.02
N GLY A 203 -8.13 17.01 4.39
CA GLY A 203 -8.79 15.91 5.09
C GLY A 203 -8.49 15.86 6.58
N LYS A 204 -8.30 14.65 7.08
CA LYS A 204 -8.12 14.37 8.51
C LYS A 204 -6.72 13.81 8.84
N VAL A 205 -5.86 13.63 7.85
CA VAL A 205 -4.49 13.17 8.09
C VAL A 205 -3.64 14.30 8.66
N ASP A 206 -3.07 14.08 9.84
CA ASP A 206 -2.02 14.94 10.38
C ASP A 206 -0.66 14.50 9.82
N PHE A 207 -0.31 15.01 8.63
CA PHE A 207 0.96 14.67 7.96
C PHE A 207 2.18 15.05 8.78
N ARG A 208 2.11 16.11 9.58
CA ARG A 208 3.22 16.49 10.45
C ARG A 208 3.46 15.41 11.51
N ALA A 209 2.40 14.97 12.20
CA ALA A 209 2.50 13.89 13.18
C ALA A 209 2.98 12.58 12.55
N VAL A 210 2.48 12.22 11.35
CA VAL A 210 2.90 11.03 10.61
C VAL A 210 4.38 11.10 10.26
N PHE A 211 4.86 12.18 9.64
CA PHE A 211 6.26 12.31 9.26
C PHE A 211 7.21 12.43 10.45
N THR A 212 6.80 13.09 11.53
CA THR A 212 7.59 13.11 12.78
C THR A 212 7.82 11.68 13.31
N LYS A 213 6.75 10.88 13.41
CA LYS A 213 6.88 9.48 13.86
C LYS A 213 7.69 8.62 12.89
N LEU A 214 7.51 8.79 11.57
CA LEU A 214 8.30 8.08 10.57
C LEU A 214 9.79 8.44 10.68
N HIS A 215 10.12 9.70 10.89
CA HIS A 215 11.48 10.16 11.13
C HIS A 215 12.09 9.55 12.39
N GLU A 216 11.37 9.56 13.52
CA GLU A 216 11.77 8.91 14.78
C GLU A 216 12.02 7.40 14.62
N LEU A 217 11.28 6.75 13.71
CA LEU A 217 11.44 5.33 13.36
C LEU A 217 12.59 5.08 12.35
N GLY A 218 13.24 6.13 11.86
CA GLY A 218 14.31 6.04 10.88
C GLY A 218 13.83 5.73 9.47
N TYR A 219 12.57 6.05 9.13
CA TYR A 219 12.05 5.87 7.78
C TYR A 219 12.77 6.78 6.79
N ASN A 220 13.38 6.16 5.78
CA ASN A 220 14.12 6.84 4.72
C ASN A 220 13.82 6.17 3.37
N SER A 221 12.57 6.20 2.96
CA SER A 221 12.10 5.58 1.73
C SER A 221 11.17 6.55 0.99
N TYR A 222 10.38 6.05 0.06
CA TYR A 222 9.57 6.86 -0.84
C TYR A 222 8.27 7.33 -0.17
N VAL A 223 7.85 8.54 -0.55
CA VAL A 223 6.53 9.10 -0.27
C VAL A 223 5.80 9.20 -1.61
N THR A 224 4.94 8.23 -1.89
CA THR A 224 4.16 8.19 -3.12
C THR A 224 2.86 8.95 -2.92
N ILE A 225 2.64 9.99 -3.71
CA ILE A 225 1.36 10.72 -3.70
C ILE A 225 0.32 9.89 -4.44
N GLU A 226 -0.79 9.60 -3.78
CA GLU A 226 -1.93 8.92 -4.37
C GLU A 226 -3.14 9.86 -4.42
N ARG A 227 -3.78 9.91 -5.58
CA ARG A 227 -4.98 10.72 -5.83
C ARG A 227 -5.92 9.99 -6.78
N GLU A 228 -6.99 9.39 -6.24
CA GLU A 228 -7.90 8.50 -6.98
C GLU A 228 -9.07 9.25 -7.61
N ILE A 229 -8.77 10.23 -8.44
CA ILE A 229 -9.73 10.91 -9.29
C ILE A 229 -9.24 10.94 -10.73
N ASP A 230 -10.15 11.14 -11.67
CA ASP A 230 -9.84 11.28 -13.08
C ASP A 230 -9.87 12.75 -13.53
N GLY A 231 -9.13 13.02 -14.61
CA GLY A 231 -9.17 14.30 -15.29
C GLY A 231 -8.09 15.31 -14.87
N PRO A 232 -8.15 16.55 -15.38
CA PRO A 232 -7.08 17.55 -15.22
C PRO A 232 -6.84 17.95 -13.76
N GLN A 233 -7.85 17.84 -12.91
CA GLN A 233 -7.76 18.20 -11.51
C GLN A 233 -6.80 17.27 -10.75
N GLN A 234 -6.69 15.99 -11.14
CA GLN A 234 -5.75 15.04 -10.54
C GLN A 234 -4.30 15.56 -10.58
N LEU A 235 -3.85 16.03 -11.75
CA LEU A 235 -2.50 16.56 -11.89
C LEU A 235 -2.28 17.82 -11.04
N THR A 236 -3.27 18.71 -10.99
CA THR A 236 -3.21 19.90 -10.14
C THR A 236 -3.06 19.51 -8.66
N ASP A 237 -3.92 18.62 -8.19
CA ASP A 237 -3.90 18.13 -6.79
C ASP A 237 -2.56 17.47 -6.46
N ILE A 238 -1.99 16.65 -7.37
CA ILE A 238 -0.68 15.99 -7.17
C ILE A 238 0.45 17.02 -7.04
N LEU A 239 0.49 18.06 -7.89
CA LEU A 239 1.54 19.07 -7.85
C LEU A 239 1.45 19.97 -6.60
N GLU A 240 0.25 20.31 -6.18
CA GLU A 240 0.01 21.04 -4.93
C GLU A 240 0.38 20.19 -3.72
N SER A 241 -0.02 18.90 -3.72
CA SER A 241 0.32 17.93 -2.69
C SER A 241 1.83 17.76 -2.52
N ARG A 242 2.57 17.66 -3.63
CA ARG A 242 4.04 17.59 -3.57
C ARG A 242 4.63 18.77 -2.83
N THR A 243 4.19 19.99 -3.15
CA THR A 243 4.69 21.20 -2.50
C THR A 243 4.36 21.22 -1.00
N TYR A 244 3.14 20.85 -0.65
CA TYR A 244 2.69 20.79 0.73
C TYR A 244 3.49 19.78 1.56
N LEU A 245 3.64 18.55 1.04
CA LEU A 245 4.36 17.48 1.74
C LEU A 245 5.86 17.78 1.85
N GLN A 246 6.47 18.32 0.76
CA GLN A 246 7.89 18.67 0.76
C GLN A 246 8.22 19.68 1.85
N ASN A 247 7.38 20.71 2.03
CA ASN A 247 7.59 21.70 3.09
C ASN A 247 7.61 21.05 4.49
N ILE A 248 6.72 20.10 4.76
CA ILE A 248 6.69 19.39 6.06
C ILE A 248 7.91 18.49 6.22
N ILE A 249 8.29 17.78 5.16
CA ILE A 249 9.47 16.90 5.16
C ILE A 249 10.74 17.71 5.38
N ASP A 250 10.92 18.84 4.68
CA ASP A 250 12.10 19.69 4.82
C ASP A 250 12.23 20.27 6.24
N GLU A 251 11.11 20.63 6.89
CA GLU A 251 11.12 21.06 8.28
C GLU A 251 11.55 19.96 9.24
N ILE A 252 11.05 18.72 9.06
CA ILE A 252 11.30 17.62 9.99
C ILE A 252 12.67 16.98 9.77
N TYR A 253 13.00 16.66 8.51
CA TYR A 253 14.25 15.96 8.17
C TYR A 253 15.42 16.93 7.93
N GLY A 254 15.17 18.23 7.70
CA GLY A 254 16.18 19.27 7.52
C GLY A 254 16.78 19.80 8.83
N GLU A 255 16.12 19.64 9.96
CA GLU A 255 16.60 20.10 11.27
C GLU A 255 17.88 19.36 11.75
N GLU A 256 18.09 18.11 11.34
CA GLU A 256 19.33 17.35 11.65
C GLU A 256 20.57 17.85 10.89
N ALA A 257 20.41 18.57 9.79
CA ALA A 257 21.53 19.14 9.03
C ALA A 257 22.12 20.42 9.66
N SER A 258 21.50 20.92 10.75
CA SER A 258 21.84 22.18 11.42
C SER A 258 22.50 22.01 12.80
N CYS A 259 22.79 20.80 13.24
CA CYS A 259 23.46 20.52 14.53
C CYS A 259 24.90 20.07 14.38
#